data_059b81ea7b605efae61d7c8a49fcd870
#
_entry.id   059b81ea7b605efae61d7c8a49fcd870
#
_cell.length_a   1.000
_cell.length_b   1.000
_cell.length_c   1.000
_cell.angle_alpha   90.00
_cell.angle_beta   90.00
_cell.angle_gamma   90.00
#
_symmetry.space_group_name_H-M   'P 1'
#
loop_
_entity.id
_entity.type
_entity.pdbx_description
1 polymer ?
#
loop_
_entity_poly.entity_id
_entity_poly.type
_entity_poly.pdbx_seq_one_letter_code
_entity_poly.pdbx_strand_id
1 'polypeptide(L)'
;VLEELGIEVVAVTDAQSDAVKEVDQLETALALNPDALLSMPYDVEVTKAAYQKYIDAEIPVVFMENASADFTAGEDYVAVTNSDSYGNGMFAAMLLAESIGYEGKVAMVYYDADFFTTNERDRGFRETIEKYYPDIEIVAESGFTSIDVVGTVADGLFAQYPDIDGVYASWDIPATSVITSARAIGREDLKVTGVDLGDDSTYMIADQDMYVGASCPKAVETGKIEGYALACALIGKEIPTYLCSSVQPVSYDNVLEAYKSCFGIDAPDAVKEAWEAHQ
;
A
#
# COMPACT_ATOMS: atom_id res chain seq x y z
N VAL A 1 14.73 -8.13 13.71
CA VAL A 1 14.01 -9.28 14.32
C VAL A 1 14.71 -10.59 13.98
N LEU A 2 14.83 -10.97 12.69
CA LEU A 2 15.37 -12.29 12.31
C LEU A 2 16.79 -12.50 12.85
N GLU A 3 17.70 -11.54 12.64
CA GLU A 3 19.08 -11.60 13.18
C GLU A 3 19.14 -11.67 14.71
N GLU A 4 18.25 -10.90 15.41
CA GLU A 4 18.15 -10.94 16.87
C GLU A 4 17.70 -12.30 17.40
N LEU A 5 16.95 -13.05 16.59
CA LEU A 5 16.51 -14.41 16.86
C LEU A 5 17.51 -15.49 16.41
N GLY A 6 18.65 -15.08 15.83
CA GLY A 6 19.66 -15.98 15.31
C GLY A 6 19.28 -16.65 13.99
N ILE A 7 18.35 -16.07 13.24
CA ILE A 7 17.93 -16.53 11.91
C ILE A 7 18.78 -15.83 10.85
N GLU A 8 19.45 -16.61 10.04
CA GLU A 8 20.25 -16.10 8.92
C GLU A 8 19.39 -15.83 7.70
N VAL A 9 19.50 -14.63 7.11
CA VAL A 9 18.86 -14.29 5.84
C VAL A 9 19.81 -14.65 4.70
N VAL A 10 19.56 -15.76 4.03
CA VAL A 10 20.45 -16.30 2.98
C VAL A 10 20.29 -15.62 1.62
N ALA A 11 19.13 -14.98 1.36
CA ALA A 11 18.87 -14.21 0.15
C ALA A 11 17.87 -13.09 0.41
N VAL A 12 18.05 -11.96 -0.27
CA VAL A 12 17.06 -10.88 -0.40
C VAL A 12 16.97 -10.54 -1.88
N THR A 13 15.78 -10.57 -2.43
CA THR A 13 15.54 -10.31 -3.86
C THR A 13 14.48 -9.24 -4.05
N ASP A 14 14.57 -8.51 -5.16
CA ASP A 14 13.59 -7.53 -5.60
C ASP A 14 13.29 -7.75 -7.08
N ALA A 15 12.06 -8.15 -7.37
CA ALA A 15 11.60 -8.38 -8.73
C ALA A 15 11.26 -7.10 -9.48
N GLN A 16 11.11 -5.96 -8.79
CA GLN A 16 10.79 -4.66 -9.39
C GLN A 16 9.48 -4.69 -10.19
N SER A 17 8.44 -5.30 -9.60
CA SER A 17 7.12 -5.46 -10.22
C SER A 17 7.14 -6.28 -11.54
N ASP A 18 8.10 -7.18 -11.69
CA ASP A 18 8.20 -8.12 -12.82
C ASP A 18 7.99 -9.56 -12.32
N ALA A 19 6.82 -10.12 -12.59
CA ALA A 19 6.44 -11.45 -12.13
C ALA A 19 7.30 -12.57 -12.75
N VAL A 20 7.83 -12.38 -13.97
CA VAL A 20 8.73 -13.36 -14.60
C VAL A 20 10.09 -13.36 -13.90
N LYS A 21 10.60 -12.18 -13.59
CA LYS A 21 11.83 -12.03 -12.79
C LYS A 21 11.65 -12.60 -11.38
N GLU A 22 10.47 -12.43 -10.78
CA GLU A 22 10.15 -13.02 -9.48
C GLU A 22 10.23 -14.55 -9.52
N VAL A 23 9.70 -15.20 -10.55
CA VAL A 23 9.81 -16.65 -10.76
C VAL A 23 11.27 -17.10 -10.80
N ASP A 24 12.13 -16.43 -11.57
CA ASP A 24 13.56 -16.74 -11.66
C ASP A 24 14.27 -16.59 -10.31
N GLN A 25 13.89 -15.56 -9.55
CA GLN A 25 14.44 -15.29 -8.21
C GLN A 25 14.00 -16.34 -7.19
N LEU A 26 12.72 -16.76 -7.22
CA LEU A 26 12.18 -17.83 -6.37
C LEU A 26 12.90 -19.16 -6.65
N GLU A 27 13.13 -19.50 -7.92
CA GLU A 27 13.86 -20.72 -8.28
C GLU A 27 15.34 -20.67 -7.83
N THR A 28 15.97 -19.51 -7.95
CA THR A 28 17.35 -19.30 -7.47
C THR A 28 17.43 -19.40 -5.96
N ALA A 29 16.49 -18.79 -5.23
CA ALA A 29 16.42 -18.86 -3.78
C ALA A 29 16.15 -20.30 -3.28
N LEU A 30 15.27 -21.06 -3.95
CA LEU A 30 15.00 -22.45 -3.62
C LEU A 30 16.27 -23.33 -3.73
N ALA A 31 17.13 -23.06 -4.70
CA ALA A 31 18.40 -23.79 -4.89
C ALA A 31 19.38 -23.58 -3.73
N LEU A 32 19.19 -22.57 -2.88
CA LEU A 32 19.97 -22.36 -1.66
C LEU A 32 19.52 -23.24 -0.50
N ASN A 33 18.44 -24.02 -0.67
CA ASN A 33 17.80 -24.87 0.34
C ASN A 33 17.44 -24.09 1.61
N PRO A 34 16.60 -23.04 1.52
CA PRO A 34 16.22 -22.26 2.69
C PRO A 34 15.29 -23.08 3.60
N ASP A 35 15.33 -22.79 4.91
CA ASP A 35 14.44 -23.44 5.88
C ASP A 35 13.05 -22.79 5.92
N ALA A 36 12.86 -21.58 5.37
CA ALA A 36 11.57 -20.90 5.23
C ALA A 36 11.65 -19.78 4.17
N LEU A 37 10.49 -19.33 3.68
CA LEU A 37 10.35 -18.24 2.73
C LEU A 37 9.40 -17.17 3.29
N LEU A 38 9.81 -15.90 3.22
CA LEU A 38 8.95 -14.72 3.35
C LEU A 38 8.89 -14.02 1.99
N SER A 39 7.72 -13.88 1.39
CA SER A 39 7.60 -13.38 0.02
C SER A 39 6.28 -12.64 -0.23
N MET A 40 6.33 -11.66 -1.10
CA MET A 40 5.17 -10.93 -1.61
C MET A 40 4.97 -11.27 -3.09
N PRO A 41 3.95 -12.07 -3.45
CA PRO A 41 3.65 -12.36 -4.84
C PRO A 41 3.16 -11.10 -5.57
N TYR A 42 3.85 -10.70 -6.62
CA TYR A 42 3.40 -9.57 -7.45
C TYR A 42 2.20 -9.97 -8.33
N ASP A 43 2.31 -11.12 -9.00
CA ASP A 43 1.22 -11.71 -9.78
C ASP A 43 1.06 -13.17 -9.35
N VAL A 44 -0.06 -13.46 -8.69
CA VAL A 44 -0.30 -14.77 -8.07
C VAL A 44 -0.48 -15.89 -9.09
N GLU A 45 -0.95 -15.59 -10.30
CA GLU A 45 -1.14 -16.58 -11.35
C GLU A 45 0.20 -16.95 -12.02
N VAL A 46 1.04 -15.96 -12.29
CA VAL A 46 2.36 -16.16 -12.91
C VAL A 46 3.31 -16.88 -11.95
N THR A 47 3.31 -16.51 -10.67
CA THR A 47 4.27 -16.99 -9.68
C THR A 47 3.86 -18.29 -9.00
N LYS A 48 2.59 -18.71 -9.12
CA LYS A 48 1.99 -19.88 -8.47
C LYS A 48 2.83 -21.15 -8.58
N ALA A 49 3.29 -21.47 -9.80
CA ALA A 49 4.05 -22.71 -10.03
C ALA A 49 5.44 -22.69 -9.33
N ALA A 50 6.02 -21.52 -9.12
CA ALA A 50 7.26 -21.36 -8.37
C ALA A 50 7.02 -21.55 -6.86
N TYR A 51 5.97 -20.97 -6.30
CA TYR A 51 5.59 -21.17 -4.89
C TYR A 51 5.18 -22.62 -4.61
N GLN A 52 4.50 -23.30 -5.55
CA GLN A 52 4.17 -24.72 -5.41
C GLN A 52 5.41 -25.58 -5.14
N LYS A 53 6.58 -25.23 -5.69
CA LYS A 53 7.83 -25.97 -5.44
C LYS A 53 8.28 -25.88 -3.98
N TYR A 54 8.05 -24.76 -3.30
CA TYR A 54 8.34 -24.61 -1.87
C TYR A 54 7.36 -25.43 -1.04
N ILE A 55 6.07 -25.42 -1.39
CA ILE A 55 5.02 -26.20 -0.74
C ILE A 55 5.34 -27.70 -0.88
N ASP A 56 5.67 -28.17 -2.09
CA ASP A 56 6.01 -29.56 -2.37
C ASP A 56 7.30 -30.02 -1.64
N ALA A 57 8.19 -29.07 -1.35
CA ALA A 57 9.42 -29.30 -0.58
C ALA A 57 9.21 -29.18 0.93
N GLU A 58 7.95 -28.98 1.39
CA GLU A 58 7.59 -28.75 2.80
C GLU A 58 8.33 -27.57 3.45
N ILE A 59 8.74 -26.57 2.64
CA ILE A 59 9.37 -25.34 3.12
C ILE A 59 8.25 -24.37 3.53
N PRO A 60 8.18 -23.95 4.82
CA PRO A 60 7.14 -23.05 5.27
C PRO A 60 7.22 -21.70 4.55
N VAL A 61 6.08 -21.23 4.03
CA VAL A 61 5.93 -19.95 3.35
C VAL A 61 5.08 -19.02 4.21
N VAL A 62 5.55 -17.81 4.43
CA VAL A 62 4.75 -16.68 4.94
C VAL A 62 4.62 -15.69 3.79
N PHE A 63 3.39 -15.43 3.38
CA PHE A 63 3.13 -14.43 2.36
C PHE A 63 2.96 -13.04 2.97
N MET A 64 3.36 -12.02 2.22
CA MET A 64 3.11 -10.61 2.50
C MET A 64 2.06 -10.10 1.51
N GLU A 65 1.10 -9.35 1.99
CA GLU A 65 0.08 -8.61 1.25
C GLU A 65 -0.86 -9.42 0.35
N ASN A 66 -0.35 -10.42 -0.37
CA ASN A 66 -1.12 -11.17 -1.34
C ASN A 66 -0.77 -12.68 -1.28
N ALA A 67 -1.72 -13.53 -1.63
CA ALA A 67 -1.53 -14.98 -1.76
C ALA A 67 -2.47 -15.53 -2.83
N SER A 68 -2.07 -16.59 -3.54
CA SER A 68 -2.95 -17.25 -4.50
C SER A 68 -4.17 -17.86 -3.81
N ALA A 69 -5.36 -17.65 -4.37
CA ALA A 69 -6.61 -18.24 -3.92
C ALA A 69 -6.65 -19.78 -4.05
N ASP A 70 -5.73 -20.35 -4.83
CA ASP A 70 -5.60 -21.80 -5.00
C ASP A 70 -4.83 -22.47 -3.85
N PHE A 71 -4.19 -21.69 -2.98
CA PHE A 71 -3.47 -22.18 -1.80
C PHE A 71 -4.32 -22.01 -0.54
N THR A 72 -4.28 -23.01 0.33
CA THR A 72 -5.02 -23.01 1.59
C THR A 72 -4.13 -22.56 2.75
N ALA A 73 -4.53 -21.47 3.41
CA ALA A 73 -3.83 -20.95 4.59
C ALA A 73 -3.85 -21.95 5.75
N GLY A 74 -2.70 -22.19 6.37
CA GLY A 74 -2.51 -23.17 7.42
C GLY A 74 -2.31 -24.61 6.94
N GLU A 75 -2.41 -24.86 5.62
CA GLU A 75 -2.12 -26.15 4.99
C GLU A 75 -0.96 -26.00 4.00
N ASP A 76 -1.14 -25.20 2.94
CA ASP A 76 -0.13 -24.98 1.90
C ASP A 76 0.88 -23.90 2.29
N TYR A 77 0.45 -22.91 3.06
CA TYR A 77 1.33 -21.87 3.60
C TYR A 77 0.93 -21.51 5.04
N VAL A 78 1.85 -20.92 5.79
CA VAL A 78 1.70 -20.68 7.23
C VAL A 78 0.70 -19.56 7.50
N ALA A 79 0.92 -18.40 6.91
CA ALA A 79 0.09 -17.22 7.10
C ALA A 79 0.28 -16.22 5.96
N VAL A 80 -0.69 -15.34 5.77
CA VAL A 80 -0.52 -14.08 5.06
C VAL A 80 -0.50 -12.93 6.06
N THR A 81 0.44 -12.01 5.89
CA THR A 81 0.58 -10.80 6.70
C THR A 81 0.17 -9.58 5.88
N ASN A 82 -0.55 -8.65 6.49
CA ASN A 82 -0.98 -7.43 5.81
C ASN A 82 -1.03 -6.26 6.81
N SER A 83 -1.26 -5.06 6.32
CA SER A 83 -1.82 -3.97 7.11
C SER A 83 -3.35 -4.00 7.04
N ASP A 84 -4.05 -3.23 7.87
CA ASP A 84 -5.49 -3.04 7.74
C ASP A 84 -5.81 -2.27 6.45
N SER A 85 -5.83 -2.99 5.32
CA SER A 85 -6.03 -2.42 4.00
C SER A 85 -7.40 -1.74 3.84
N TYR A 86 -8.46 -2.33 4.40
CA TYR A 86 -9.76 -1.67 4.43
C TYR A 86 -9.74 -0.38 5.26
N GLY A 87 -9.12 -0.42 6.44
CA GLY A 87 -8.90 0.76 7.29
C GLY A 87 -8.07 1.85 6.61
N ASN A 88 -7.09 1.48 5.79
CA ASN A 88 -6.35 2.43 4.96
C ASN A 88 -7.28 3.22 4.03
N GLY A 89 -8.13 2.55 3.27
CA GLY A 89 -9.12 3.20 2.39
C GLY A 89 -10.10 4.05 3.17
N MET A 90 -10.58 3.56 4.31
CA MET A 90 -11.48 4.30 5.19
C MET A 90 -10.86 5.61 5.67
N PHE A 91 -9.60 5.61 6.15
CA PHE A 91 -8.93 6.84 6.59
C PHE A 91 -8.65 7.79 5.43
N ALA A 92 -8.26 7.30 4.24
CA ALA A 92 -8.10 8.13 3.06
C ALA A 92 -9.42 8.83 2.68
N ALA A 93 -10.56 8.13 2.77
CA ALA A 93 -11.89 8.70 2.53
C ALA A 93 -12.25 9.79 3.54
N MET A 94 -11.98 9.56 4.83
CA MET A 94 -12.23 10.54 5.89
C MET A 94 -11.42 11.83 5.69
N LEU A 95 -10.13 11.69 5.36
CA LEU A 95 -9.22 12.83 5.09
C LEU A 95 -9.67 13.62 3.85
N LEU A 96 -10.07 12.92 2.77
CA LEU A 96 -10.57 13.59 1.57
C LEU A 96 -11.88 14.33 1.86
N ALA A 97 -12.83 13.67 2.52
CA ALA A 97 -14.12 14.28 2.88
C ALA A 97 -13.92 15.56 3.73
N GLU A 98 -13.04 15.52 4.73
CA GLU A 98 -12.72 16.69 5.55
C GLU A 98 -12.12 17.81 4.72
N SER A 99 -11.18 17.50 3.82
CA SER A 99 -10.46 18.49 3.03
C SER A 99 -11.33 19.23 2.00
N ILE A 100 -12.43 18.62 1.54
CA ILE A 100 -13.40 19.23 0.61
C ILE A 100 -14.65 19.76 1.33
N GLY A 101 -14.68 19.74 2.67
CA GLY A 101 -15.78 20.29 3.47
C GLY A 101 -17.02 19.39 3.51
N TYR A 102 -16.86 18.09 3.34
CA TYR A 102 -17.88 17.03 3.43
C TYR A 102 -18.96 17.06 2.34
N GLU A 103 -18.76 17.80 1.26
CA GLU A 103 -19.65 17.85 0.10
C GLU A 103 -18.84 18.03 -1.19
N GLY A 104 -19.35 17.55 -2.33
CA GLY A 104 -18.71 17.74 -3.63
C GLY A 104 -18.56 16.47 -4.44
N LYS A 105 -17.70 16.51 -5.45
CA LYS A 105 -17.45 15.44 -6.41
C LYS A 105 -16.03 14.89 -6.26
N VAL A 106 -15.92 13.59 -6.14
CA VAL A 106 -14.62 12.94 -6.04
C VAL A 106 -14.48 11.84 -7.09
N ALA A 107 -13.25 11.48 -7.40
CA ALA A 107 -12.95 10.34 -8.26
C ALA A 107 -11.96 9.40 -7.59
N MET A 108 -11.91 8.16 -8.08
CA MET A 108 -10.95 7.16 -7.69
C MET A 108 -10.03 6.84 -8.87
N VAL A 109 -8.73 6.81 -8.61
CA VAL A 109 -7.70 6.30 -9.52
C VAL A 109 -7.12 5.05 -8.87
N TYR A 110 -7.55 3.88 -9.34
CA TYR A 110 -7.31 2.61 -8.69
C TYR A 110 -6.46 1.65 -9.51
N TYR A 111 -5.78 0.73 -8.83
CA TYR A 111 -4.99 -0.31 -9.49
C TYR A 111 -5.92 -1.43 -9.99
N ASP A 112 -6.03 -1.56 -11.31
CA ASP A 112 -6.89 -2.53 -11.97
C ASP A 112 -6.17 -3.88 -12.14
N ALA A 113 -5.97 -4.56 -11.01
CA ALA A 113 -5.39 -5.90 -10.94
C ALA A 113 -6.03 -6.71 -9.80
N ASP A 114 -5.89 -8.03 -9.87
CA ASP A 114 -6.29 -8.91 -8.77
C ASP A 114 -5.22 -8.90 -7.66
N PHE A 115 -5.19 -7.81 -6.90
CA PHE A 115 -4.27 -7.61 -5.80
C PHE A 115 -5.04 -7.25 -4.52
N PHE A 116 -5.08 -8.18 -3.57
CA PHE A 116 -5.93 -8.11 -2.38
C PHE A 116 -5.80 -6.77 -1.63
N THR A 117 -4.58 -6.32 -1.39
CA THR A 117 -4.31 -5.10 -0.60
C THR A 117 -4.95 -3.86 -1.22
N THR A 118 -4.77 -3.62 -2.53
CA THR A 118 -5.35 -2.44 -3.20
C THR A 118 -6.85 -2.56 -3.36
N ASN A 119 -7.36 -3.77 -3.67
CA ASN A 119 -8.79 -4.01 -3.77
C ASN A 119 -9.52 -3.70 -2.45
N GLU A 120 -8.94 -4.07 -1.29
CA GLU A 120 -9.50 -3.75 0.01
C GLU A 120 -9.37 -2.27 0.38
N ARG A 121 -8.27 -1.59 0.01
CA ARG A 121 -8.13 -0.13 0.15
C ARG A 121 -9.23 0.60 -0.62
N ASP A 122 -9.42 0.26 -1.88
CA ASP A 122 -10.40 0.88 -2.77
C ASP A 122 -11.83 0.60 -2.30
N ARG A 123 -12.10 -0.61 -1.81
CA ARG A 123 -13.37 -0.97 -1.18
C ARG A 123 -13.62 -0.14 0.07
N GLY A 124 -12.63 -0.01 0.94
CA GLY A 124 -12.72 0.78 2.16
C GLY A 124 -13.00 2.26 1.89
N PHE A 125 -12.36 2.84 0.88
CA PHE A 125 -12.63 4.21 0.45
C PHE A 125 -14.07 4.36 -0.05
N ARG A 126 -14.49 3.55 -1.01
CA ARG A 126 -15.82 3.61 -1.64
C ARG A 126 -16.95 3.46 -0.60
N GLU A 127 -16.92 2.38 0.17
CA GLU A 127 -17.97 2.11 1.16
C GLU A 127 -18.03 3.18 2.25
N THR A 128 -16.91 3.81 2.59
CA THR A 128 -16.87 4.91 3.58
C THR A 128 -17.53 6.17 3.02
N ILE A 129 -17.19 6.58 1.80
CA ILE A 129 -17.85 7.72 1.13
C ILE A 129 -19.35 7.47 1.02
N GLU A 130 -19.76 6.36 0.42
CA GLU A 130 -21.18 6.04 0.17
C GLU A 130 -22.00 5.99 1.46
N LYS A 131 -21.42 5.48 2.54
CA LYS A 131 -22.17 5.25 3.79
C LYS A 131 -22.22 6.45 4.72
N TYR A 132 -21.12 7.20 4.81
CA TYR A 132 -20.95 8.23 5.84
C TYR A 132 -20.95 9.65 5.31
N TYR A 133 -20.75 9.85 4.00
CA TYR A 133 -20.66 11.16 3.35
C TYR A 133 -21.61 11.28 2.17
N PRO A 134 -22.95 11.27 2.41
CA PRO A 134 -23.96 11.20 1.34
C PRO A 134 -24.01 12.42 0.42
N ASP A 135 -23.37 13.54 0.83
CA ASP A 135 -23.25 14.76 0.03
C ASP A 135 -21.99 14.78 -0.84
N ILE A 136 -21.18 13.69 -0.79
CA ILE A 136 -20.03 13.48 -1.68
C ILE A 136 -20.41 12.43 -2.73
N GLU A 137 -20.28 12.79 -4.00
CA GLU A 137 -20.53 11.89 -5.14
C GLU A 137 -19.22 11.33 -5.70
N ILE A 138 -19.08 10.02 -5.78
CA ILE A 138 -18.01 9.38 -6.56
C ILE A 138 -18.43 9.39 -8.03
N VAL A 139 -17.96 10.39 -8.79
CA VAL A 139 -18.38 10.61 -10.18
C VAL A 139 -17.64 9.73 -11.18
N ALA A 140 -16.49 9.19 -10.82
CA ALA A 140 -15.71 8.31 -11.67
C ALA A 140 -14.78 7.38 -10.88
N GLU A 141 -14.56 6.20 -11.43
CA GLU A 141 -13.54 5.25 -11.03
C GLU A 141 -12.72 4.89 -12.26
N SER A 142 -11.43 5.23 -12.24
CA SER A 142 -10.52 5.08 -13.38
C SER A 142 -9.37 4.15 -13.02
N GLY A 143 -9.35 2.97 -13.62
CA GLY A 143 -8.33 1.94 -13.38
C GLY A 143 -7.05 2.19 -14.17
N PHE A 144 -5.91 1.84 -13.57
CA PHE A 144 -4.61 1.77 -14.24
C PHE A 144 -3.96 0.40 -14.01
N THR A 145 -3.17 -0.07 -14.95
CA THR A 145 -2.49 -1.36 -14.88
C THR A 145 -0.98 -1.25 -14.65
N SER A 146 -0.42 -0.05 -14.81
CA SER A 146 0.99 0.26 -14.53
C SER A 146 1.16 1.75 -14.20
N ILE A 147 2.20 2.08 -13.46
CA ILE A 147 2.43 3.46 -12.98
C ILE A 147 2.64 4.45 -14.12
N ASP A 148 3.29 4.05 -15.20
CA ASP A 148 3.60 4.88 -16.34
C ASP A 148 2.36 5.38 -17.10
N VAL A 149 1.19 4.73 -16.96
CA VAL A 149 -0.06 5.17 -17.59
C VAL A 149 -0.94 6.05 -16.70
N VAL A 150 -0.63 6.19 -15.41
CA VAL A 150 -1.46 6.94 -14.45
C VAL A 150 -1.69 8.39 -14.87
N GLY A 151 -0.65 9.06 -15.37
CA GLY A 151 -0.80 10.43 -15.91
C GLY A 151 -1.84 10.50 -17.03
N THR A 152 -1.83 9.54 -17.98
CA THR A 152 -2.81 9.49 -19.07
C THR A 152 -4.23 9.22 -18.55
N VAL A 153 -4.36 8.36 -17.54
CA VAL A 153 -5.64 8.09 -16.86
C VAL A 153 -6.17 9.35 -16.19
N ALA A 154 -5.32 10.07 -15.47
CA ALA A 154 -5.67 11.33 -14.80
C ALA A 154 -6.06 12.44 -15.80
N ASP A 155 -5.33 12.59 -16.91
CA ASP A 155 -5.67 13.55 -17.97
C ASP A 155 -7.04 13.27 -18.57
N GLY A 156 -7.37 11.99 -18.83
CA GLY A 156 -8.68 11.57 -19.30
C GLY A 156 -9.78 11.85 -18.27
N LEU A 157 -9.53 11.60 -17.01
CA LEU A 157 -10.43 11.89 -15.88
C LEU A 157 -10.75 13.39 -15.82
N PHE A 158 -9.74 14.27 -15.82
CA PHE A 158 -9.93 15.71 -15.75
C PHE A 158 -10.61 16.31 -17.00
N ALA A 159 -10.37 15.73 -18.17
CA ALA A 159 -11.06 16.15 -19.39
C ALA A 159 -12.57 15.83 -19.34
N GLN A 160 -12.95 14.71 -18.74
CA GLN A 160 -14.35 14.28 -18.63
C GLN A 160 -15.08 14.92 -17.43
N TYR A 161 -14.37 15.15 -16.33
CA TYR A 161 -14.90 15.69 -15.08
C TYR A 161 -14.08 16.90 -14.61
N PRO A 162 -14.19 18.05 -15.29
CA PRO A 162 -13.34 19.21 -14.98
C PRO A 162 -13.66 19.88 -13.65
N ASP A 163 -14.76 19.54 -13.01
CA ASP A 163 -15.30 20.13 -11.78
C ASP A 163 -15.19 19.22 -10.55
N ILE A 164 -14.34 18.16 -10.60
CA ILE A 164 -14.11 17.33 -9.41
C ILE A 164 -13.31 18.09 -8.35
N ASP A 165 -13.67 17.90 -7.08
CA ASP A 165 -13.08 18.57 -5.92
C ASP A 165 -11.93 17.74 -5.34
N GLY A 166 -11.98 16.42 -5.48
CA GLY A 166 -10.95 15.54 -4.94
C GLY A 166 -10.73 14.25 -5.70
N VAL A 167 -9.55 13.67 -5.50
CA VAL A 167 -9.17 12.35 -6.03
C VAL A 167 -8.55 11.50 -4.94
N TYR A 168 -9.02 10.27 -4.85
CA TYR A 168 -8.34 9.20 -4.13
C TYR A 168 -7.48 8.40 -5.09
N ALA A 169 -6.26 8.03 -4.67
CA ALA A 169 -5.43 7.05 -5.38
C ALA A 169 -5.03 5.92 -4.45
N SER A 170 -4.94 4.68 -4.97
CA SER A 170 -4.73 3.46 -4.15
C SER A 170 -3.43 3.48 -3.31
N TRP A 171 -2.43 4.29 -3.72
CA TRP A 171 -1.23 4.60 -2.92
C TRP A 171 -0.58 5.92 -3.37
N ASP A 172 0.53 6.31 -2.76
CA ASP A 172 1.17 7.61 -2.91
C ASP A 172 1.78 7.88 -4.31
N ILE A 173 2.38 6.87 -4.96
CA ILE A 173 3.00 7.05 -6.28
C ILE A 173 1.96 7.43 -7.36
N PRO A 174 0.82 6.71 -7.55
CA PRO A 174 -0.23 7.19 -8.43
C PRO A 174 -0.83 8.53 -7.98
N ALA A 175 -0.93 8.81 -6.68
CA ALA A 175 -1.41 10.09 -6.19
C ALA A 175 -0.53 11.27 -6.66
N THR A 176 0.81 11.13 -6.58
CA THR A 176 1.74 12.15 -7.08
C THR A 176 1.66 12.33 -8.60
N SER A 177 1.37 11.26 -9.35
CA SER A 177 1.12 11.33 -10.80
C SER A 177 -0.18 12.09 -11.11
N VAL A 178 -1.26 11.85 -10.37
CA VAL A 178 -2.53 12.61 -10.46
C VAL A 178 -2.29 14.10 -10.20
N ILE A 179 -1.55 14.44 -9.14
CA ILE A 179 -1.19 15.83 -8.80
C ILE A 179 -0.40 16.49 -9.93
N THR A 180 0.54 15.78 -10.53
CA THR A 180 1.32 16.29 -11.66
C THR A 180 0.44 16.64 -12.85
N SER A 181 -0.52 15.76 -13.23
CA SER A 181 -1.50 16.00 -14.26
C SER A 181 -2.42 17.20 -13.95
N ALA A 182 -2.89 17.30 -12.69
CA ALA A 182 -3.74 18.41 -12.26
C ALA A 182 -3.02 19.76 -12.36
N ARG A 183 -1.76 19.85 -11.93
CA ARG A 183 -0.91 21.03 -12.05
C ARG A 183 -0.71 21.45 -13.50
N ALA A 184 -0.51 20.49 -14.41
CA ALA A 184 -0.30 20.77 -15.83
C ALA A 184 -1.48 21.50 -16.48
N ILE A 185 -2.70 21.37 -15.94
CA ILE A 185 -3.91 22.04 -16.39
C ILE A 185 -4.36 23.18 -15.45
N GLY A 186 -3.55 23.55 -14.45
CA GLY A 186 -3.81 24.66 -13.52
C GLY A 186 -4.83 24.37 -12.44
N ARG A 187 -5.12 23.09 -12.12
CA ARG A 187 -6.02 22.65 -11.05
C ARG A 187 -5.27 22.44 -9.73
N GLU A 188 -4.67 23.52 -9.21
CA GLU A 188 -3.97 23.52 -7.91
C GLU A 188 -4.93 23.53 -6.70
N ASP A 189 -6.22 23.68 -6.94
CA ASP A 189 -7.30 23.61 -5.96
C ASP A 189 -7.71 22.17 -5.61
N LEU A 190 -7.37 21.20 -6.45
CA LEU A 190 -7.74 19.79 -6.28
C LEU A 190 -7.14 19.21 -4.99
N LYS A 191 -7.96 18.44 -4.26
CA LYS A 191 -7.51 17.71 -3.07
C LYS A 191 -7.25 16.25 -3.41
N VAL A 192 -6.10 15.73 -2.99
CA VAL A 192 -5.71 14.35 -3.27
C VAL A 192 -5.40 13.63 -1.97
N THR A 193 -5.88 12.41 -1.83
CA THR A 193 -5.52 11.49 -0.75
C THR A 193 -5.15 10.12 -1.29
N GLY A 194 -4.48 9.34 -0.47
CA GLY A 194 -4.09 7.97 -0.81
C GLY A 194 -3.62 7.20 0.41
N VAL A 195 -2.80 6.22 0.15
CA VAL A 195 -2.19 5.38 1.18
C VAL A 195 -0.68 5.45 1.03
N ASP A 196 0.04 5.14 2.09
CA ASP A 196 1.48 5.16 2.21
C ASP A 196 2.11 6.58 2.30
N LEU A 197 3.35 6.63 2.77
CA LEU A 197 4.15 7.85 2.92
C LEU A 197 5.52 7.62 2.26
N GLY A 198 5.62 7.98 0.98
CA GLY A 198 6.92 8.16 0.33
C GLY A 198 7.52 9.53 0.66
N ASP A 199 8.75 9.79 0.24
CA ASP A 199 9.42 11.06 0.52
C ASP A 199 8.65 12.25 -0.07
N ASP A 200 8.24 12.15 -1.35
CA ASP A 200 7.53 13.22 -2.06
C ASP A 200 6.13 13.46 -1.47
N SER A 201 5.37 12.41 -1.19
CA SER A 201 4.02 12.51 -0.64
C SER A 201 4.04 13.06 0.78
N THR A 202 5.01 12.66 1.61
CA THR A 202 5.21 13.20 2.95
C THR A 202 5.56 14.67 2.92
N TYR A 203 6.46 15.07 1.99
CA TYR A 203 6.80 16.48 1.78
C TYR A 203 5.56 17.31 1.40
N MET A 204 4.74 16.85 0.45
CA MET A 204 3.52 17.53 0.02
C MET A 204 2.53 17.74 1.18
N ILE A 205 2.36 16.73 2.06
CA ILE A 205 1.52 16.88 3.25
C ILE A 205 2.09 17.97 4.18
N ALA A 206 3.40 17.95 4.41
CA ALA A 206 4.08 18.90 5.29
C ALA A 206 4.05 20.35 4.74
N ASP A 207 4.09 20.49 3.42
CA ASP A 207 4.02 21.78 2.70
C ASP A 207 2.58 22.27 2.46
N GLN A 208 1.57 21.56 2.98
CA GLN A 208 0.14 21.84 2.77
C GLN A 208 -0.26 21.94 1.29
N ASP A 209 0.35 21.12 0.45
CA ASP A 209 0.09 21.05 -0.97
C ASP A 209 -1.20 20.25 -1.29
N MET A 210 -1.41 19.91 -2.54
CA MET A 210 -2.58 19.17 -3.04
C MET A 210 -2.74 17.78 -2.41
N TYR A 211 -1.65 17.11 -1.99
CA TYR A 211 -1.73 15.86 -1.22
C TYR A 211 -2.05 16.15 0.23
N VAL A 212 -3.34 16.23 0.53
CA VAL A 212 -3.83 16.73 1.82
C VAL A 212 -3.72 15.75 2.97
N GLY A 213 -3.50 14.48 2.66
CA GLY A 213 -3.31 13.44 3.66
C GLY A 213 -3.24 12.05 3.08
N ALA A 214 -2.79 11.12 3.91
CA ALA A 214 -2.69 9.71 3.58
C ALA A 214 -3.10 8.84 4.77
N SER A 215 -3.45 7.58 4.50
CA SER A 215 -3.38 6.55 5.53
C SER A 215 -2.03 5.86 5.45
N CYS A 216 -1.40 5.61 6.59
CA CYS A 216 -0.08 4.98 6.60
C CYS A 216 -0.08 3.68 7.39
N PRO A 217 0.32 2.55 6.77
CA PRO A 217 0.68 1.34 7.47
C PRO A 217 1.89 1.57 8.37
N LYS A 218 1.91 0.98 9.55
CA LYS A 218 3.08 1.04 10.43
C LYS A 218 4.12 0.02 9.98
N ALA A 219 4.96 0.39 9.01
CA ALA A 219 5.91 -0.49 8.35
C ALA A 219 6.82 -1.27 9.31
N VAL A 220 7.31 -0.61 10.38
CA VAL A 220 8.12 -1.28 11.41
C VAL A 220 7.32 -2.34 12.17
N GLU A 221 6.04 -2.09 12.45
CA GLU A 221 5.15 -3.06 13.10
C GLU A 221 4.88 -4.24 12.16
N THR A 222 4.58 -3.96 10.88
CA THR A 222 4.36 -4.98 9.85
C THR A 222 5.58 -5.89 9.72
N GLY A 223 6.78 -5.33 9.52
CA GLY A 223 8.01 -6.13 9.41
C GLY A 223 8.35 -6.94 10.67
N LYS A 224 7.94 -6.48 11.87
CA LYS A 224 8.06 -7.28 13.09
C LYS A 224 7.09 -8.46 13.09
N ILE A 225 5.84 -8.26 12.68
CA ILE A 225 4.82 -9.31 12.56
C ILE A 225 5.31 -10.38 11.58
N GLU A 226 5.79 -9.98 10.42
CA GLU A 226 6.36 -10.86 9.38
C GLU A 226 7.54 -11.67 9.89
N GLY A 227 8.51 -11.00 10.53
CA GLY A 227 9.67 -11.68 11.10
C GLY A 227 9.32 -12.68 12.21
N TYR A 228 8.37 -12.35 13.08
CA TYR A 228 7.90 -13.29 14.10
C TYR A 228 7.06 -14.43 13.53
N ALA A 229 6.25 -14.18 12.49
CA ALA A 229 5.49 -15.21 11.80
C ALA A 229 6.44 -16.26 11.19
N LEU A 230 7.49 -15.80 10.50
CA LEU A 230 8.52 -16.67 9.94
C LEU A 230 9.27 -17.45 11.03
N ALA A 231 9.66 -16.79 12.13
CA ALA A 231 10.32 -17.44 13.25
C ALA A 231 9.44 -18.53 13.90
N CYS A 232 8.14 -18.28 14.04
CA CYS A 232 7.18 -19.28 14.51
C CYS A 232 7.07 -20.47 13.55
N ALA A 233 7.06 -20.22 12.24
CA ALA A 233 7.05 -21.25 11.21
C ALA A 233 8.27 -22.18 11.33
N LEU A 234 9.47 -21.60 11.46
CA LEU A 234 10.73 -22.35 11.61
C LEU A 234 10.77 -23.31 12.80
N ILE A 235 10.06 -22.98 13.88
CA ILE A 235 9.99 -23.84 15.07
C ILE A 235 8.71 -24.70 15.15
N GLY A 236 7.91 -24.71 14.07
CA GLY A 236 6.66 -25.45 13.99
C GLY A 236 5.57 -24.98 14.94
N LYS A 237 5.59 -23.68 15.34
CA LYS A 237 4.59 -23.10 16.22
C LYS A 237 3.39 -22.63 15.42
N GLU A 238 2.21 -23.09 15.77
CA GLU A 238 0.96 -22.61 15.18
C GLU A 238 0.71 -21.12 15.48
N ILE A 239 0.29 -20.38 14.45
CA ILE A 239 -0.09 -18.97 14.52
C ILE A 239 -1.39 -18.76 13.73
N PRO A 240 -2.10 -17.64 13.90
CA PRO A 240 -3.22 -17.29 13.04
C PRO A 240 -2.77 -17.22 11.57
N THR A 241 -3.62 -17.66 10.67
CA THR A 241 -3.34 -17.70 9.22
C THR A 241 -3.45 -16.34 8.53
N TYR A 242 -4.04 -15.34 9.20
CA TYR A 242 -4.07 -13.94 8.78
C TYR A 242 -3.56 -13.06 9.93
N LEU A 243 -2.54 -12.27 9.66
CA LEU A 243 -1.92 -11.35 10.61
C LEU A 243 -1.98 -9.93 10.04
N CYS A 244 -2.43 -8.98 10.87
CA CYS A 244 -2.70 -7.64 10.42
C CYS A 244 -2.03 -6.61 11.34
N SER A 245 -1.27 -5.67 10.76
CA SER A 245 -0.74 -4.51 11.48
C SER A 245 -1.72 -3.34 11.46
N SER A 246 -1.58 -2.44 12.42
CA SER A 246 -2.39 -1.23 12.49
C SER A 246 -2.01 -0.19 11.44
N VAL A 247 -2.97 0.68 11.10
CA VAL A 247 -2.80 1.82 10.21
C VAL A 247 -3.20 3.10 10.93
N GLN A 248 -2.81 4.25 10.39
CA GLN A 248 -3.15 5.55 10.99
C GLN A 248 -3.38 6.61 9.92
N PRO A 249 -4.33 7.55 10.15
CA PRO A 249 -4.49 8.71 9.28
C PRO A 249 -3.33 9.69 9.51
N VAL A 250 -2.88 10.30 8.42
CA VAL A 250 -1.80 11.29 8.40
C VAL A 250 -2.27 12.52 7.66
N SER A 251 -2.14 13.66 8.32
CA SER A 251 -2.39 14.98 7.78
C SER A 251 -1.25 15.92 8.18
N TYR A 252 -1.30 17.16 7.77
CA TYR A 252 -0.34 18.20 8.18
C TYR A 252 -0.12 18.23 9.71
N ASP A 253 -1.19 18.06 10.50
CA ASP A 253 -1.13 18.21 11.96
C ASP A 253 -0.25 17.17 12.66
N ASN A 254 -0.12 15.97 12.07
CA ASN A 254 0.60 14.87 12.69
C ASN A 254 1.69 14.23 11.80
N VAL A 255 2.02 14.81 10.65
CA VAL A 255 2.88 14.17 9.64
C VAL A 255 4.26 13.77 10.20
N LEU A 256 4.89 14.59 11.03
CA LEU A 256 6.22 14.28 11.60
C LEU A 256 6.16 13.12 12.61
N GLU A 257 5.15 13.12 13.48
CA GLU A 257 4.94 12.06 14.46
C GLU A 257 4.53 10.75 13.76
N ALA A 258 3.64 10.86 12.78
CA ALA A 258 3.18 9.73 11.99
C ALA A 258 4.34 9.08 11.20
N TYR A 259 5.19 9.87 10.57
CA TYR A 259 6.38 9.36 9.87
C TYR A 259 7.27 8.56 10.82
N LYS A 260 7.56 9.10 12.00
CA LYS A 260 8.35 8.42 13.03
C LYS A 260 7.67 7.14 13.53
N SER A 261 6.36 7.16 13.71
CA SER A 261 5.58 5.98 14.12
C SER A 261 5.59 4.88 13.06
N CYS A 262 5.52 5.24 11.78
CA CYS A 262 5.50 4.30 10.66
C CYS A 262 6.88 3.67 10.40
N PHE A 263 7.94 4.49 10.41
CA PHE A 263 9.27 4.07 9.94
C PHE A 263 10.30 3.90 11.07
N GLY A 264 9.98 4.30 12.30
CA GLY A 264 10.92 4.21 13.44
C GLY A 264 12.07 5.21 13.40
N ILE A 265 12.07 6.15 12.46
CA ILE A 265 13.07 7.19 12.27
C ILE A 265 12.40 8.56 12.16
N ASP A 266 13.14 9.62 12.42
CA ASP A 266 12.64 10.98 12.24
C ASP A 266 12.45 11.29 10.75
N ALA A 267 11.45 12.14 10.43
CA ALA A 267 11.22 12.60 9.06
C ALA A 267 12.45 13.31 8.49
N PRO A 268 12.66 13.27 7.15
CA PRO A 268 13.73 14.01 6.48
C PRO A 268 13.73 15.50 6.82
N ASP A 269 14.90 16.14 6.80
CA ASP A 269 15.02 17.56 7.16
C ASP A 269 14.18 18.46 6.24
N ALA A 270 14.09 18.14 4.94
CA ALA A 270 13.23 18.88 4.00
C ALA A 270 11.75 18.85 4.41
N VAL A 271 11.26 17.71 4.93
CA VAL A 271 9.88 17.58 5.43
C VAL A 271 9.67 18.42 6.67
N LYS A 272 10.63 18.43 7.61
CA LYS A 272 10.59 19.27 8.82
C LYS A 272 10.58 20.75 8.49
N GLU A 273 11.46 21.18 7.56
CA GLU A 273 11.55 22.57 7.11
C GLU A 273 10.25 23.02 6.42
N ALA A 274 9.64 22.18 5.57
CA ALA A 274 8.35 22.44 4.95
C ALA A 274 7.25 22.60 6.01
N TRP A 275 7.18 21.69 6.98
CA TRP A 275 6.19 21.75 8.05
C TRP A 275 6.35 23.00 8.93
N GLU A 276 7.60 23.37 9.30
CA GLU A 276 7.89 24.57 10.08
C GLU A 276 7.53 25.89 9.35
N ALA A 277 7.60 25.89 8.01
CA ALA A 277 7.27 27.07 7.20
C ALA A 277 5.80 27.48 7.28
N HIS A 278 4.91 26.57 7.71
CA HIS A 278 3.47 26.78 7.84
C HIS A 278 2.99 26.90 9.31
N GLN A 279 3.93 26.95 10.29
CA GLN A 279 3.64 27.22 11.71
C GLN A 279 3.51 28.72 11.94
#